data_56523d5b42e42eef1c461bbcaec6f260
#
_entry.id   56523d5b42e42eef1c461bbcaec6f260
#
_cell.length_a   1.000
_cell.length_b   1.000
_cell.length_c   1.000
_cell.angle_alpha   90.00
_cell.angle_beta   90.00
_cell.angle_gamma   90.00
#
_symmetry.space_group_name_H-M   'P 1'
#
loop_
_entity.id
_entity.type
_entity.pdbx_description
1 polymer ?
#
loop_
_entity_poly.entity_id
_entity_poly.type
_entity_poly.pdbx_seq_one_letter_code
_entity_poly.pdbx_strand_id
1 'polypeptide(L)'
;AAMVIPAQLVLLGDKVDSIRIFKRKLVPSDKGIWEKIARFTMRRPLPILFVTILGLSGMFSLSIDAVFGQVDDRVLPKDSPASVASNLLRERFDGRASSPIEIIVQGSDEAINDYIVLVQEQPDIARVAIVPTAEDTAWVRINAITLVEPRSPAGYDQTVSLRGLDSDLDQVLIGGGGAYYTDSQQG
;
A
#
# COMPACT_ATOMS: atom_id res chain seq x y z
N ALA A 1 -27.74 5.70 17.05
CA ALA A 1 -27.60 4.23 17.22
C ALA A 1 -27.38 3.81 18.68
N ALA A 2 -26.69 4.61 19.52
CA ALA A 2 -26.36 4.22 20.92
C ALA A 2 -27.57 4.09 21.87
N MET A 3 -28.71 4.73 21.59
CA MET A 3 -29.91 4.65 22.45
C MET A 3 -30.92 3.59 22.00
N VAL A 4 -30.85 3.11 20.78
CA VAL A 4 -31.82 2.17 20.24
C VAL A 4 -31.73 0.78 20.89
N ILE A 5 -30.51 0.30 21.11
CA ILE A 5 -30.25 -1.01 21.71
C ILE A 5 -30.73 -1.07 23.16
N PRO A 6 -30.38 -0.12 24.06
CA PRO A 6 -30.91 -0.11 25.41
C PRO A 6 -32.45 0.03 25.48
N ALA A 7 -33.04 0.86 24.62
CA ALA A 7 -34.49 1.03 24.57
C ALA A 7 -35.21 -0.28 24.13
N GLN A 8 -34.67 -1.00 23.17
CA GLN A 8 -35.19 -2.31 22.74
C GLN A 8 -35.09 -3.35 23.85
N LEU A 9 -33.98 -3.37 24.62
CA LEU A 9 -33.81 -4.29 25.73
C LEU A 9 -34.82 -4.00 26.86
N VAL A 10 -35.11 -2.75 27.13
CA VAL A 10 -36.15 -2.35 28.14
C VAL A 10 -37.56 -2.76 27.67
N LEU A 11 -37.87 -2.56 26.38
CA LEU A 11 -39.16 -2.93 25.80
C LEU A 11 -39.38 -4.45 25.73
N LEU A 12 -38.35 -5.23 25.46
CA LEU A 12 -38.43 -6.68 25.36
C LEU A 12 -38.42 -7.38 26.74
N GLY A 13 -37.84 -6.75 27.76
CA GLY A 13 -37.78 -7.25 29.12
C GLY A 13 -37.46 -8.75 29.18
N ASP A 14 -38.24 -9.52 29.93
CA ASP A 14 -38.03 -10.97 30.10
C ASP A 14 -38.22 -11.78 28.79
N LYS A 15 -38.76 -11.16 27.74
CA LYS A 15 -38.93 -11.81 26.43
C LYS A 15 -37.66 -11.87 25.60
N VAL A 16 -36.60 -11.14 25.98
CA VAL A 16 -35.28 -11.21 25.32
C VAL A 16 -34.76 -12.64 25.33
N ASP A 17 -35.00 -13.38 26.42
CA ASP A 17 -34.54 -14.77 26.56
C ASP A 17 -35.51 -15.81 25.96
N SER A 18 -36.66 -15.39 25.42
CA SER A 18 -37.66 -16.31 24.86
C SER A 18 -37.24 -16.98 23.56
N ILE A 19 -36.34 -16.31 22.78
CA ILE A 19 -35.78 -16.87 21.53
C ILE A 19 -34.44 -17.55 21.83
N ARG A 20 -34.40 -18.44 22.75
CA ARG A 20 -33.24 -19.26 23.05
C ARG A 20 -33.10 -20.36 22.00
N ILE A 21 -32.32 -20.10 20.94
CA ILE A 21 -31.96 -21.13 19.92
C ILE A 21 -31.09 -22.23 20.54
N PHE A 22 -30.30 -21.92 21.55
CA PHE A 22 -29.48 -22.89 22.29
C PHE A 22 -29.98 -23.01 23.72
N LYS A 23 -30.63 -24.13 24.06
CA LYS A 23 -31.08 -24.48 25.45
C LYS A 23 -29.91 -24.86 26.39
N ARG A 24 -28.69 -24.35 26.17
CA ARG A 24 -27.62 -24.54 27.14
C ARG A 24 -27.82 -23.59 28.30
N LYS A 25 -28.08 -24.11 29.47
CA LYS A 25 -28.00 -23.35 30.71
C LYS A 25 -26.61 -22.75 30.79
N LEU A 26 -26.49 -21.45 30.70
CA LEU A 26 -25.29 -20.67 31.02
C LEU A 26 -25.14 -20.73 32.57
N VAL A 27 -24.98 -21.90 33.10
CA VAL A 27 -24.48 -22.03 34.47
C VAL A 27 -22.98 -21.76 34.36
N PRO A 28 -22.41 -20.79 35.10
CA PRO A 28 -20.98 -20.64 35.19
C PRO A 28 -20.38 -21.98 35.62
N SER A 29 -19.84 -22.70 34.66
CA SER A 29 -19.18 -23.98 34.98
C SER A 29 -17.81 -23.64 35.52
N ASP A 30 -17.66 -23.68 36.84
CA ASP A 30 -16.36 -23.52 37.53
C ASP A 30 -15.32 -24.59 37.11
N LYS A 31 -15.65 -25.41 36.11
CA LYS A 31 -14.78 -26.47 35.56
C LYS A 31 -14.58 -26.34 34.03
N GLY A 32 -14.82 -25.17 33.44
CA GLY A 32 -14.66 -24.94 32.00
C GLY A 32 -13.18 -24.90 31.57
N ILE A 33 -12.96 -25.16 30.27
CA ILE A 33 -11.62 -25.01 29.64
C ILE A 33 -11.02 -23.65 29.95
N TRP A 34 -11.83 -22.61 29.92
CA TRP A 34 -11.42 -21.22 30.17
C TRP A 34 -10.87 -21.01 31.59
N GLU A 35 -11.49 -21.61 32.60
CA GLU A 35 -10.98 -21.58 33.97
C GLU A 35 -9.60 -22.26 34.08
N LYS A 36 -9.43 -23.42 33.44
CA LYS A 36 -8.13 -24.08 33.41
C LYS A 36 -7.03 -23.25 32.77
N ILE A 37 -7.36 -22.60 31.64
CA ILE A 37 -6.44 -21.69 30.94
C ILE A 37 -6.11 -20.48 31.82
N ALA A 38 -7.12 -19.82 32.39
CA ALA A 38 -6.92 -18.69 33.29
C ALA A 38 -6.07 -19.04 34.48
N ARG A 39 -6.38 -20.15 35.16
CA ARG A 39 -5.64 -20.64 36.32
C ARG A 39 -4.21 -21.05 35.98
N PHE A 40 -3.99 -21.65 34.80
CA PHE A 40 -2.65 -21.97 34.30
C PHE A 40 -1.83 -20.71 34.03
N THR A 41 -2.44 -19.73 33.37
CA THR A 41 -1.80 -18.42 33.07
C THR A 41 -1.43 -17.67 34.34
N MET A 42 -2.34 -17.65 35.34
CA MET A 42 -2.09 -16.98 36.62
C MET A 42 -1.01 -17.67 37.46
N ARG A 43 -0.91 -19.00 37.36
CA ARG A 43 0.11 -19.77 38.13
C ARG A 43 1.52 -19.67 37.57
N ARG A 44 1.65 -19.40 36.25
CA ARG A 44 2.96 -19.36 35.56
C ARG A 44 3.05 -18.18 34.61
N PRO A 45 2.94 -16.94 35.10
CA PRO A 45 2.88 -15.76 34.24
C PRO A 45 4.18 -15.54 33.46
N LEU A 46 5.35 -15.72 34.08
CA LEU A 46 6.65 -15.48 33.45
C LEU A 46 6.94 -16.42 32.26
N PRO A 47 6.81 -17.75 32.36
CA PRO A 47 7.05 -18.63 31.23
C PRO A 47 6.04 -18.40 30.09
N ILE A 48 4.78 -18.10 30.41
CA ILE A 48 3.77 -17.82 29.41
C ILE A 48 4.11 -16.51 28.68
N LEU A 49 4.49 -15.46 29.41
CA LEU A 49 4.94 -14.20 28.85
C LEU A 49 6.12 -14.43 27.89
N PHE A 50 7.12 -15.20 28.31
CA PHE A 50 8.30 -15.49 27.52
C PHE A 50 7.96 -16.24 26.23
N VAL A 51 7.13 -17.26 26.29
CA VAL A 51 6.67 -18.03 25.11
C VAL A 51 5.87 -17.16 24.17
N THR A 52 5.00 -16.28 24.71
CA THR A 52 4.22 -15.34 23.88
C THR A 52 5.11 -14.33 23.18
N ILE A 53 6.06 -13.73 23.90
CA ILE A 53 7.02 -12.78 23.30
C ILE A 53 7.85 -13.50 22.22
N LEU A 54 8.35 -14.69 22.50
CA LEU A 54 9.14 -15.46 21.54
C LEU A 54 8.31 -15.80 20.28
N GLY A 55 7.06 -16.21 20.45
CA GLY A 55 6.14 -16.51 19.35
C GLY A 55 5.83 -15.27 18.51
N LEU A 56 5.51 -14.15 19.17
CA LEU A 56 5.24 -12.90 18.48
C LEU A 56 6.49 -12.34 17.77
N SER A 57 7.66 -12.44 18.41
CA SER A 57 8.93 -12.02 17.79
C SER A 57 9.26 -12.88 16.56
N GLY A 58 9.00 -14.19 16.62
CA GLY A 58 9.14 -15.07 15.46
C GLY A 58 8.20 -14.70 14.31
N MET A 59 6.93 -14.44 14.62
CA MET A 59 5.97 -13.96 13.61
C MET A 59 6.35 -12.60 13.04
N PHE A 60 6.82 -11.68 13.90
CA PHE A 60 7.29 -10.36 13.46
C PHE A 60 8.51 -10.48 12.54
N SER A 61 9.47 -11.35 12.88
CA SER A 61 10.65 -11.60 12.04
C SER A 61 10.29 -12.08 10.63
N LEU A 62 9.28 -12.94 10.50
CA LEU A 62 8.75 -13.38 9.20
C LEU A 62 8.04 -12.27 8.42
N SER A 63 7.61 -11.21 9.11
CA SER A 63 6.87 -10.08 8.53
C SER A 63 7.78 -8.91 8.11
N ILE A 64 9.05 -8.90 8.52
CA ILE A 64 9.98 -7.80 8.21
C ILE A 64 10.18 -7.63 6.70
N ASP A 65 10.21 -8.75 5.96
CA ASP A 65 10.37 -8.74 4.51
C ASP A 65 9.03 -8.66 3.75
N ALA A 66 7.93 -8.44 4.46
CA ALA A 66 6.62 -8.33 3.83
C ALA A 66 6.50 -6.99 3.08
N VAL A 67 6.55 -7.06 1.76
CA VAL A 67 6.31 -5.90 0.90
C VAL A 67 4.80 -5.68 0.80
N PHE A 68 4.31 -4.65 1.48
CA PHE A 68 2.91 -4.24 1.36
C PHE A 68 2.72 -3.47 0.05
N GLY A 69 2.26 -4.17 -0.99
CA GLY A 69 1.91 -3.57 -2.27
C GLY A 69 0.42 -3.27 -2.36
N GLN A 70 0.07 -2.28 -3.17
CA GLN A 70 -1.34 -2.09 -3.55
C GLN A 70 -1.76 -3.22 -4.49
N VAL A 71 -3.01 -3.66 -4.38
CA VAL A 71 -3.61 -4.68 -5.25
C VAL A 71 -3.53 -4.20 -6.70
N ASP A 72 -2.82 -4.93 -7.55
CA ASP A 72 -2.71 -4.69 -8.98
C ASP A 72 -3.26 -5.91 -9.77
N ASP A 73 -3.12 -5.88 -11.09
CA ASP A 73 -3.57 -6.95 -11.99
C ASP A 73 -2.94 -8.32 -11.74
N ARG A 74 -1.86 -8.41 -10.96
CA ARG A 74 -1.17 -9.68 -10.63
C ARG A 74 -1.94 -10.57 -9.66
N VAL A 75 -2.89 -10.00 -8.89
CA VAL A 75 -3.77 -10.78 -8.01
C VAL A 75 -4.94 -11.39 -8.75
N LEU A 76 -5.18 -10.97 -10.01
CA LEU A 76 -6.23 -11.53 -10.85
C LEU A 76 -5.83 -12.93 -11.38
N PRO A 77 -6.80 -13.83 -11.63
CA PRO A 77 -6.54 -15.06 -12.32
C PRO A 77 -5.80 -14.81 -13.65
N LYS A 78 -4.81 -15.64 -13.98
CA LYS A 78 -3.94 -15.45 -15.17
C LYS A 78 -4.70 -15.43 -16.49
N ASP A 79 -5.87 -16.04 -16.53
CA ASP A 79 -6.78 -16.17 -17.65
C ASP A 79 -7.83 -15.05 -17.71
N SER A 80 -7.84 -14.13 -16.73
CA SER A 80 -8.74 -12.99 -16.78
C SER A 80 -8.38 -12.04 -17.93
N PRO A 81 -9.36 -11.43 -18.63
CA PRO A 81 -9.08 -10.50 -19.72
C PRO A 81 -8.15 -9.34 -19.32
N ALA A 82 -8.27 -8.85 -18.08
CA ALA A 82 -7.43 -7.78 -17.57
C ALA A 82 -5.97 -8.25 -17.39
N SER A 83 -5.73 -9.45 -16.85
CA SER A 83 -4.40 -10.02 -16.68
C SER A 83 -3.74 -10.30 -18.04
N VAL A 84 -4.50 -10.82 -19.01
CA VAL A 84 -4.01 -11.06 -20.38
C VAL A 84 -3.64 -9.74 -21.06
N ALA A 85 -4.47 -8.70 -20.95
CA ALA A 85 -4.19 -7.40 -21.52
C ALA A 85 -2.94 -6.76 -20.90
N SER A 86 -2.80 -6.79 -19.58
CA SER A 86 -1.62 -6.27 -18.87
C SER A 86 -0.34 -7.03 -19.25
N ASN A 87 -0.40 -8.35 -19.41
CA ASN A 87 0.75 -9.13 -19.84
C ASN A 87 1.16 -8.79 -21.29
N LEU A 88 0.20 -8.65 -22.20
CA LEU A 88 0.45 -8.20 -23.58
C LEU A 88 1.09 -6.82 -23.62
N LEU A 89 0.64 -5.89 -22.78
CA LEU A 89 1.26 -4.56 -22.66
C LEU A 89 2.71 -4.66 -22.18
N ARG A 90 3.00 -5.50 -21.20
CA ARG A 90 4.38 -5.71 -20.70
C ARG A 90 5.30 -6.37 -21.72
N GLU A 91 4.77 -7.30 -22.54
CA GLU A 91 5.54 -8.03 -23.55
C GLU A 91 5.75 -7.24 -24.85
N ARG A 92 4.80 -6.38 -25.21
CA ARG A 92 4.77 -5.71 -26.51
C ARG A 92 5.24 -4.26 -26.49
N PHE A 93 5.27 -3.62 -25.32
CA PHE A 93 5.68 -2.23 -25.19
C PHE A 93 6.92 -2.13 -24.29
N ASP A 94 7.88 -1.33 -24.76
CA ASP A 94 9.11 -1.06 -24.01
C ASP A 94 8.81 -0.35 -22.69
N GLY A 95 9.32 -0.90 -21.61
CA GLY A 95 9.16 -0.34 -20.29
C GLY A 95 7.72 -0.45 -19.76
N ARG A 96 7.46 0.24 -18.67
CA ARG A 96 6.15 0.29 -18.02
C ARG A 96 5.35 1.51 -18.48
N ALA A 97 5.06 1.56 -19.77
CA ALA A 97 4.34 2.67 -20.40
C ALA A 97 2.96 2.95 -19.79
N SER A 98 2.37 1.94 -19.11
CA SER A 98 1.09 2.07 -18.40
C SER A 98 1.20 2.73 -17.02
N SER A 99 2.41 2.91 -16.50
CA SER A 99 2.68 3.50 -15.18
C SER A 99 3.93 4.37 -15.22
N PRO A 100 3.95 5.45 -16.02
CA PRO A 100 5.10 6.33 -16.14
C PRO A 100 5.35 7.08 -14.83
N ILE A 101 6.56 7.58 -14.67
CA ILE A 101 6.84 8.63 -13.70
C ILE A 101 6.36 9.93 -14.33
N GLU A 102 5.41 10.60 -13.70
CA GLU A 102 4.86 11.86 -14.15
C GLU A 102 5.64 13.00 -13.51
N ILE A 103 6.27 13.82 -14.34
CA ILE A 103 7.06 14.96 -13.91
C ILE A 103 6.39 16.22 -14.46
N ILE A 104 6.14 17.17 -13.58
CA ILE A 104 5.58 18.46 -13.94
C ILE A 104 6.63 19.51 -13.60
N VAL A 105 7.02 20.28 -14.60
CA VAL A 105 8.08 21.27 -14.49
C VAL A 105 7.62 22.64 -14.90
N GLN A 106 8.23 23.67 -14.31
CA GLN A 106 8.09 25.07 -14.71
C GLN A 106 9.46 25.68 -14.84
N GLY A 107 9.71 26.42 -15.92
CA GLY A 107 10.98 27.08 -16.20
C GLY A 107 11.08 27.53 -17.64
N SER A 108 12.26 27.94 -18.04
CA SER A 108 12.54 28.27 -19.43
C SER A 108 12.63 27.02 -20.32
N ASP A 109 12.36 27.16 -21.62
CA ASP A 109 12.43 26.03 -22.57
C ASP A 109 13.83 25.39 -22.57
N GLU A 110 14.90 26.19 -22.40
CA GLU A 110 16.28 25.70 -22.30
C GLU A 110 16.46 24.81 -21.04
N ALA A 111 16.08 25.34 -19.89
CA ALA A 111 16.18 24.58 -18.60
C ALA A 111 15.32 23.29 -18.63
N ILE A 112 14.14 23.31 -19.26
CA ILE A 112 13.28 22.14 -19.43
C ILE A 112 13.96 21.09 -20.31
N ASN A 113 14.57 21.49 -21.42
CA ASN A 113 15.29 20.57 -22.30
C ASN A 113 16.51 19.95 -21.61
N ASP A 114 17.29 20.74 -20.89
CA ASP A 114 18.45 20.24 -20.11
C ASP A 114 17.98 19.24 -19.04
N TYR A 115 16.89 19.53 -18.35
CA TYR A 115 16.32 18.61 -17.36
C TYR A 115 15.84 17.28 -17.99
N ILE A 116 15.23 17.33 -19.19
CA ILE A 116 14.84 16.12 -19.93
C ILE A 116 16.07 15.24 -20.23
N VAL A 117 17.17 15.83 -20.62
CA VAL A 117 18.43 15.11 -20.86
C VAL A 117 18.92 14.47 -19.56
N LEU A 118 18.94 15.21 -18.45
CA LEU A 118 19.32 14.69 -17.14
C LEU A 118 18.45 13.51 -16.69
N VAL A 119 17.16 13.59 -16.90
CA VAL A 119 16.23 12.49 -16.59
C VAL A 119 16.47 11.28 -17.51
N GLN A 120 16.73 11.53 -18.82
CA GLN A 120 16.98 10.44 -19.78
C GLN A 120 18.28 9.68 -19.49
N GLU A 121 19.28 10.34 -18.90
CA GLU A 121 20.56 9.73 -18.51
C GLU A 121 20.48 8.92 -17.20
N GLN A 122 19.36 9.02 -16.46
CA GLN A 122 19.21 8.23 -15.23
C GLN A 122 19.11 6.74 -15.53
N PRO A 123 19.68 5.89 -14.66
CA PRO A 123 19.60 4.45 -14.83
C PRO A 123 18.14 3.99 -14.84
N ASP A 124 17.88 2.97 -15.64
CA ASP A 124 16.57 2.32 -15.76
C ASP A 124 15.44 3.23 -16.30
N ILE A 125 15.75 4.37 -16.88
CA ILE A 125 14.82 5.16 -17.71
C ILE A 125 14.92 4.70 -19.16
N ALA A 126 13.83 4.14 -19.66
CA ALA A 126 13.74 3.66 -21.04
C ALA A 126 13.54 4.79 -22.03
N ARG A 127 12.69 5.76 -21.68
CA ARG A 127 12.32 6.88 -22.56
C ARG A 127 11.69 8.00 -21.77
N VAL A 128 11.94 9.22 -22.23
CA VAL A 128 11.26 10.43 -21.74
C VAL A 128 10.43 11.02 -22.88
N ALA A 129 9.22 11.46 -22.58
CA ALA A 129 8.33 12.07 -23.56
C ALA A 129 7.61 13.28 -22.95
N ILE A 130 7.59 14.39 -23.69
CA ILE A 130 6.79 15.55 -23.35
C ILE A 130 5.33 15.22 -23.68
N VAL A 131 4.44 15.48 -22.73
CA VAL A 131 3.00 15.35 -22.94
C VAL A 131 2.42 16.73 -23.19
N PRO A 132 1.69 16.93 -24.29
CA PRO A 132 1.05 18.21 -24.57
C PRO A 132 0.15 18.62 -23.40
N THR A 133 0.35 19.84 -22.91
CA THR A 133 -0.52 20.51 -21.95
C THR A 133 -1.35 21.58 -22.67
N ALA A 134 -2.37 22.13 -22.00
CA ALA A 134 -3.16 23.21 -22.57
C ALA A 134 -2.27 24.41 -22.93
N GLU A 135 -2.57 25.09 -24.04
CA GLU A 135 -1.73 26.13 -24.65
C GLU A 135 -1.45 27.35 -23.76
N ASP A 136 -2.11 27.45 -22.61
CA ASP A 136 -2.07 28.65 -21.73
C ASP A 136 -1.49 28.34 -20.34
N THR A 137 -0.62 27.32 -20.21
CA THR A 137 0.00 26.99 -18.92
C THR A 137 1.53 27.14 -18.98
N ALA A 138 2.09 27.75 -17.94
CA ALA A 138 3.54 27.79 -17.73
C ALA A 138 4.13 26.44 -17.31
N TRP A 139 3.31 25.39 -17.24
CA TRP A 139 3.69 24.05 -16.79
C TRP A 139 3.82 23.09 -17.96
N VAL A 140 4.91 22.33 -17.96
CA VAL A 140 5.15 21.27 -18.93
C VAL A 140 5.08 19.92 -18.20
N ARG A 141 4.32 18.97 -18.77
CA ARG A 141 4.26 17.60 -18.26
C ARG A 141 5.18 16.69 -19.05
N ILE A 142 5.99 15.95 -18.33
CA ILE A 142 6.96 15.00 -18.86
C ILE A 142 6.62 13.63 -18.31
N ASN A 143 6.56 12.63 -19.16
CA ASN A 143 6.39 11.24 -18.75
C ASN A 143 7.72 10.51 -18.97
N ALA A 144 8.31 10.02 -17.87
CA ALA A 144 9.48 9.14 -17.91
C ALA A 144 9.04 7.70 -17.77
N ILE A 145 9.33 6.87 -18.77
CA ILE A 145 9.00 5.46 -18.79
C ILE A 145 10.17 4.71 -18.14
N THR A 146 9.90 4.06 -17.03
CA THR A 146 10.90 3.31 -16.26
C THR A 146 10.85 1.82 -16.57
N LEU A 147 12.01 1.14 -16.45
CA LEU A 147 12.16 -0.31 -16.53
C LEU A 147 11.94 -0.99 -15.18
N VAL A 148 12.06 -0.24 -14.06
CA VAL A 148 11.86 -0.79 -12.72
C VAL A 148 10.40 -0.78 -12.31
N GLU A 149 10.05 -1.63 -11.35
CA GLU A 149 8.73 -1.67 -10.74
C GLU A 149 8.52 -0.40 -9.88
N PRO A 150 7.54 0.46 -10.19
CA PRO A 150 7.34 1.70 -9.45
C PRO A 150 7.14 1.52 -7.95
N ARG A 151 6.54 0.39 -7.54
CA ARG A 151 6.24 0.05 -6.14
C ARG A 151 7.19 -1.01 -5.58
N SER A 152 8.47 -0.83 -5.83
CA SER A 152 9.55 -1.68 -5.34
C SER A 152 10.62 -0.82 -4.66
N PRO A 153 11.54 -1.42 -3.91
CA PRO A 153 12.70 -0.70 -3.39
C PRO A 153 13.48 0.04 -4.48
N ALA A 154 13.67 -0.57 -5.64
CA ALA A 154 14.34 0.08 -6.78
C ALA A 154 13.55 1.27 -7.33
N GLY A 155 12.21 1.19 -7.37
CA GLY A 155 11.34 2.32 -7.75
C GLY A 155 11.35 3.45 -6.73
N TYR A 156 11.48 3.11 -5.44
CA TYR A 156 11.71 4.09 -4.37
C TYR A 156 13.03 4.83 -4.59
N ASP A 157 14.14 4.10 -4.74
CA ASP A 157 15.47 4.68 -4.94
C ASP A 157 15.51 5.55 -6.20
N GLN A 158 14.90 5.11 -7.29
CA GLN A 158 14.78 5.87 -8.53
C GLN A 158 13.99 7.18 -8.32
N THR A 159 12.88 7.13 -7.60
CA THR A 159 12.07 8.34 -7.31
C THR A 159 12.87 9.33 -6.44
N VAL A 160 13.58 8.84 -5.43
CA VAL A 160 14.44 9.67 -4.59
C VAL A 160 15.57 10.30 -5.41
N SER A 161 16.21 9.53 -6.28
CA SER A 161 17.26 10.02 -7.18
C SER A 161 16.76 11.13 -8.10
N LEU A 162 15.58 10.94 -8.71
CA LEU A 162 14.96 11.94 -9.58
C LEU A 162 14.61 13.23 -8.81
N ARG A 163 14.14 13.12 -7.57
CA ARG A 163 13.85 14.29 -6.71
C ARG A 163 15.11 15.03 -6.27
N GLY A 164 16.27 14.35 -6.28
CA GLY A 164 17.57 14.93 -5.94
C GLY A 164 18.33 15.51 -7.13
N LEU A 165 17.77 15.46 -8.35
CA LEU A 165 18.40 16.07 -9.51
C LEU A 165 18.47 17.58 -9.35
N ASP A 166 19.68 18.13 -9.49
CA ASP A 166 19.90 19.58 -9.52
C ASP A 166 19.48 20.12 -10.91
N SER A 167 18.72 21.21 -10.93
CA SER A 167 18.20 21.80 -12.15
C SER A 167 17.96 23.29 -12.00
N ASP A 168 18.11 24.03 -13.09
CA ASP A 168 17.80 25.47 -13.17
C ASP A 168 16.30 25.76 -13.39
N LEU A 169 15.42 24.80 -13.02
CA LEU A 169 13.98 24.94 -13.10
C LEU A 169 13.41 25.68 -11.90
N ASP A 170 12.36 26.48 -12.12
CA ASP A 170 11.66 27.19 -11.04
C ASP A 170 10.96 26.22 -10.09
N GLN A 171 10.33 25.17 -10.65
CA GLN A 171 9.67 24.11 -9.89
C GLN A 171 9.73 22.78 -10.62
N VAL A 172 9.90 21.69 -9.83
CA VAL A 172 9.83 20.30 -10.28
C VAL A 172 8.93 19.53 -9.32
N LEU A 173 7.90 18.91 -9.85
CA LEU A 173 6.99 18.03 -9.10
C LEU A 173 7.02 16.64 -9.71
N ILE A 174 7.28 15.64 -8.90
CA ILE A 174 7.37 14.25 -9.34
C ILE A 174 6.24 13.44 -8.73
N GLY A 175 5.41 12.87 -9.60
CA GLY A 175 4.24 12.07 -9.30
C GLY A 175 4.31 10.68 -9.93
N GLY A 176 3.17 9.99 -9.91
CA GLY A 176 3.05 8.62 -10.44
C GLY A 176 3.17 7.56 -9.36
N GLY A 177 3.15 6.29 -9.79
CA GLY A 177 3.08 5.15 -8.86
C GLY A 177 4.28 5.02 -7.92
N GLY A 178 5.48 5.35 -8.40
CA GLY A 178 6.71 5.35 -7.59
C GLY A 178 6.72 6.46 -6.54
N ALA A 179 6.32 7.68 -6.93
CA ALA A 179 6.24 8.79 -6.00
C ALA A 179 5.21 8.55 -4.89
N TYR A 180 4.03 8.05 -5.26
CA TYR A 180 3.02 7.67 -4.27
C TYR A 180 3.53 6.62 -3.27
N TYR A 181 4.24 5.59 -3.78
CA TYR A 181 4.85 4.57 -2.92
C TYR A 181 5.90 5.17 -1.99
N THR A 182 6.78 6.02 -2.51
CA THR A 182 7.83 6.71 -1.74
C THR A 182 7.23 7.56 -0.62
N ASP A 183 6.20 8.36 -0.92
CA ASP A 183 5.54 9.23 0.05
C ASP A 183 4.81 8.43 1.14
N SER A 184 4.25 7.27 0.78
CA SER A 184 3.59 6.37 1.74
C SER A 184 4.56 5.67 2.71
N GLN A 185 5.85 5.60 2.38
CA GLN A 185 6.87 5.03 3.25
C GLN A 185 7.48 6.07 4.20
N GLN A 186 7.33 7.35 3.90
CA GLN A 186 7.89 8.45 4.69
C GLN A 186 6.88 9.07 5.68
N GLY A 187 5.59 8.78 5.53
CA GLY A 187 4.50 9.26 6.40
C GLY A 187 4.16 8.26 7.48
#